data_df9b9438bbb963efbc9d283f925f2202
#
_entry.id   df9b9438bbb963efbc9d283f925f2202
#
_cell.length_a   1.000
_cell.length_b   1.000
_cell.length_c   1.000
_cell.angle_alpha   90.00
_cell.angle_beta   90.00
_cell.angle_gamma   90.00
#
_symmetry.space_group_name_H-M   'P 1'
#
loop_
_entity.id
_entity.type
_entity.pdbx_description
1 polymer ?
#
loop_
_entity_poly.entity_id
_entity_poly.type
_entity_poly.pdbx_seq_one_letter_code
_entity_poly.pdbx_strand_id
1 'polypeptide(L)'
;VMMDDQVVGVAFQGTPGLENTGFFIPPPVIQHFLKDVQDTHYHGFPQAGIRLSPLINPAYRKYLKLEAPDLGARIDTLISDSAKEFLREDDVLLEANGYPVSADTTILYEGNQVHGGIAFSQAQHNSKVPVKIWRDGGELELELPVFVNYKDRLEGNQYVPPKYFAYAGLIFTPLSRDYLSSFGQNWSAVAGIGLLYELFYRKNTEPERSRTEPVMLSTVLAHPVNANMEIRGRVLVDSVNGKRIDSMNDLIKAFESHEGSHHLIEFGERLGFECLDRDAANSANNQILQTYGIQLDRQL
;
A
#
# COMPACT_ATOMS: atom_id res chain seq x y z
N VAL A 1 -6.88 -30.25 -5.17
CA VAL A 1 -6.31 -31.49 -4.59
C VAL A 1 -7.29 -32.02 -3.56
N MET A 2 -7.56 -33.31 -3.62
CA MET A 2 -8.47 -33.99 -2.68
C MET A 2 -7.72 -35.11 -1.97
N MET A 3 -8.06 -35.36 -0.73
CA MET A 3 -7.59 -36.47 0.09
C MET A 3 -8.78 -36.95 0.93
N ASP A 4 -9.06 -38.27 0.89
CA ASP A 4 -10.20 -38.88 1.60
C ASP A 4 -11.53 -38.15 1.38
N ASP A 5 -11.86 -37.83 0.11
CA ASP A 5 -13.03 -37.06 -0.33
C ASP A 5 -13.14 -35.62 0.21
N GLN A 6 -12.07 -35.11 0.82
CA GLN A 6 -11.99 -33.70 1.29
C GLN A 6 -11.09 -32.88 0.41
N VAL A 7 -11.46 -31.61 0.20
CA VAL A 7 -10.59 -30.63 -0.48
C VAL A 7 -9.49 -30.18 0.48
N VAL A 8 -8.25 -30.54 0.17
CA VAL A 8 -7.08 -30.16 0.94
C VAL A 8 -6.35 -28.94 0.36
N GLY A 9 -6.76 -28.46 -0.77
CA GLY A 9 -6.25 -27.25 -1.40
C GLY A 9 -6.59 -27.13 -2.88
N VAL A 10 -6.52 -25.91 -3.39
CA VAL A 10 -6.61 -25.61 -4.82
C VAL A 10 -5.21 -25.38 -5.37
N ALA A 11 -4.84 -26.08 -6.44
CA ALA A 11 -3.54 -25.88 -7.09
C ALA A 11 -3.47 -24.45 -7.65
N PHE A 12 -2.41 -23.75 -7.33
CA PHE A 12 -2.24 -22.34 -7.68
C PHE A 12 -1.08 -22.10 -8.64
N GLN A 13 0.12 -22.55 -8.27
CA GLN A 13 1.33 -22.22 -9.00
C GLN A 13 2.39 -23.30 -8.83
N GLY A 14 3.23 -23.51 -9.87
CA GLY A 14 4.51 -24.23 -9.79
C GLY A 14 5.67 -23.25 -9.87
N THR A 15 6.83 -23.65 -9.40
CA THR A 15 8.06 -22.87 -9.56
C THR A 15 8.84 -23.39 -10.77
N PRO A 16 9.08 -22.59 -11.81
CA PRO A 16 9.94 -22.99 -12.92
C PRO A 16 11.33 -23.39 -12.41
N GLY A 17 11.81 -24.56 -12.82
CA GLY A 17 13.12 -25.07 -12.41
C GLY A 17 13.14 -25.89 -11.11
N LEU A 18 12.03 -26.02 -10.41
CA LEU A 18 11.87 -26.95 -9.29
C LEU A 18 10.89 -28.07 -9.70
N GLU A 19 11.43 -29.23 -10.01
CA GLU A 19 10.61 -30.41 -10.29
C GLU A 19 9.86 -30.84 -9.02
N ASN A 20 8.60 -31.23 -9.17
CA ASN A 20 7.74 -31.71 -8.07
C ASN A 20 7.42 -30.69 -6.97
N THR A 21 7.53 -29.40 -7.24
CA THR A 21 7.15 -28.36 -6.29
C THR A 21 5.89 -27.63 -6.80
N GLY A 22 4.83 -27.66 -6.00
CA GLY A 22 3.56 -26.95 -6.29
C GLY A 22 3.08 -26.19 -5.07
N PHE A 23 2.48 -25.04 -5.31
CA PHE A 23 1.82 -24.26 -4.27
C PHE A 23 0.32 -24.46 -4.34
N PHE A 24 -0.31 -24.52 -3.19
CA PHE A 24 -1.74 -24.73 -3.05
C PHE A 24 -2.35 -23.64 -2.18
N ILE A 25 -3.56 -23.20 -2.54
CA ILE A 25 -4.37 -22.35 -1.68
C ILE A 25 -5.02 -23.27 -0.64
N PRO A 26 -4.75 -23.09 0.65
CA PRO A 26 -5.26 -23.98 1.70
C PRO A 26 -6.73 -23.74 2.01
N PRO A 27 -7.44 -24.71 2.60
CA PRO A 27 -8.86 -24.63 2.89
C PRO A 27 -9.31 -23.38 3.68
N PRO A 28 -8.58 -22.90 4.70
CA PRO A 28 -8.97 -21.67 5.41
C PRO A 28 -9.06 -20.43 4.52
N VAL A 29 -8.14 -20.29 3.56
CA VAL A 29 -8.17 -19.18 2.59
C VAL A 29 -9.36 -19.31 1.64
N ILE A 30 -9.68 -20.53 1.20
CA ILE A 30 -10.86 -20.82 0.36
C ILE A 30 -12.14 -20.49 1.12
N GLN A 31 -12.25 -20.92 2.38
CA GLN A 31 -13.40 -20.66 3.23
C GLN A 31 -13.59 -19.17 3.49
N HIS A 32 -12.51 -18.44 3.76
CA HIS A 32 -12.54 -16.97 3.91
C HIS A 32 -13.09 -16.32 2.64
N PHE A 33 -12.55 -16.67 1.48
CA PHE A 33 -13.00 -16.15 0.19
C PHE A 33 -14.50 -16.44 -0.06
N LEU A 34 -14.94 -17.69 0.14
CA LEU A 34 -16.34 -18.07 -0.08
C LEU A 34 -17.29 -17.33 0.88
N LYS A 35 -16.85 -17.00 2.08
CA LYS A 35 -17.63 -16.18 3.03
C LYS A 35 -17.62 -14.71 2.61
N ASP A 36 -16.47 -14.20 2.17
CA ASP A 36 -16.30 -12.81 1.76
C ASP A 36 -17.20 -12.44 0.57
N VAL A 37 -17.32 -13.31 -0.43
CA VAL A 37 -18.12 -13.05 -1.64
C VAL A 37 -19.62 -13.29 -1.47
N GLN A 38 -20.12 -13.60 -0.29
CA GLN A 38 -21.55 -13.84 -0.07
C GLN A 38 -22.42 -12.60 -0.32
N ASP A 39 -21.85 -11.42 -0.13
CA ASP A 39 -22.50 -10.13 -0.43
C ASP A 39 -22.33 -9.68 -1.89
N THR A 40 -21.77 -10.54 -2.76
CA THR A 40 -21.46 -10.28 -4.17
C THR A 40 -20.24 -9.38 -4.40
N HIS A 41 -19.51 -9.01 -3.36
CA HIS A 41 -18.28 -8.23 -3.45
C HIS A 41 -17.11 -9.02 -2.88
N TYR A 42 -15.97 -8.91 -3.50
CA TYR A 42 -14.72 -9.41 -2.92
C TYR A 42 -13.99 -8.28 -2.20
N HIS A 43 -13.90 -8.40 -0.88
CA HIS A 43 -13.19 -7.42 -0.03
C HIS A 43 -11.72 -7.81 0.19
N GLY A 44 -11.46 -9.10 0.40
CA GLY A 44 -10.11 -9.61 0.67
C GLY A 44 -9.80 -9.82 2.16
N PHE A 45 -8.51 -9.78 2.51
CA PHE A 45 -8.04 -10.11 3.85
C PHE A 45 -7.79 -8.83 4.67
N PRO A 46 -8.53 -8.62 5.77
CA PRO A 46 -8.38 -7.42 6.59
C PRO A 46 -7.09 -7.43 7.40
N GLN A 47 -6.70 -6.24 7.81
CA GLN A 47 -5.53 -5.97 8.63
C GLN A 47 -5.90 -5.09 9.82
N ALA A 48 -5.13 -5.19 10.90
CA ALA A 48 -5.30 -4.34 12.08
C ALA A 48 -4.73 -2.92 11.91
N GLY A 49 -3.97 -2.66 10.87
CA GLY A 49 -3.32 -1.37 10.65
C GLY A 49 -2.22 -1.05 11.67
N ILE A 50 -1.53 -2.07 12.15
CA ILE A 50 -0.39 -1.97 13.07
C ILE A 50 0.84 -2.67 12.51
N ARG A 51 2.03 -2.26 12.96
CA ARG A 51 3.26 -2.99 12.76
C ARG A 51 3.75 -3.56 14.09
N LEU A 52 4.10 -4.85 14.07
CA LEU A 52 4.66 -5.56 15.22
C LEU A 52 6.18 -5.63 15.12
N SER A 53 6.85 -5.44 16.23
CA SER A 53 8.29 -5.65 16.39
C SER A 53 8.57 -6.70 17.45
N PRO A 54 9.64 -7.52 17.30
CA PRO A 54 10.03 -8.48 18.31
C PRO A 54 10.34 -7.81 19.66
N LEU A 55 9.85 -8.43 20.73
CA LEU A 55 10.12 -8.00 22.11
C LEU A 55 10.97 -9.06 22.84
N ILE A 56 12.15 -9.37 22.27
CA ILE A 56 13.03 -10.42 22.75
C ILE A 56 13.99 -9.91 23.86
N ASN A 57 14.23 -8.60 23.93
CA ASN A 57 15.19 -8.02 24.88
C ASN A 57 14.68 -8.12 26.34
N PRO A 58 15.36 -8.92 27.21
CA PRO A 58 14.90 -9.14 28.57
C PRO A 58 14.89 -7.86 29.43
N ALA A 59 15.84 -6.94 29.18
CA ALA A 59 15.89 -5.69 29.90
C ALA A 59 14.69 -4.79 29.58
N TYR A 60 14.27 -4.78 28.31
CA TYR A 60 13.10 -4.01 27.90
C TYR A 60 11.81 -4.61 28.43
N ARG A 61 11.68 -5.95 28.40
CA ARG A 61 10.55 -6.66 29.04
C ARG A 61 10.42 -6.33 30.53
N LYS A 62 11.56 -6.34 31.24
CA LYS A 62 11.59 -5.94 32.66
C LYS A 62 11.23 -4.47 32.88
N TYR A 63 11.64 -3.59 31.97
CA TYR A 63 11.24 -2.17 32.01
C TYR A 63 9.73 -2.02 31.86
N LEU A 64 9.11 -2.79 30.97
CA LEU A 64 7.66 -2.84 30.78
C LEU A 64 6.92 -3.61 31.89
N LYS A 65 7.63 -4.20 32.86
CA LYS A 65 7.10 -5.07 33.92
C LYS A 65 6.35 -6.29 33.39
N LEU A 66 6.75 -6.78 32.21
CA LEU A 66 6.18 -7.96 31.56
C LEU A 66 6.97 -9.21 31.96
N GLU A 67 6.37 -10.07 32.79
CA GLU A 67 7.08 -11.23 33.38
C GLU A 67 7.15 -12.46 32.45
N ALA A 68 6.14 -12.62 31.57
CA ALA A 68 6.06 -13.78 30.65
C ALA A 68 7.17 -13.74 29.58
N PRO A 69 8.19 -14.62 29.56
CA PRO A 69 9.41 -14.44 28.79
C PRO A 69 9.21 -14.49 27.27
N ASP A 70 8.28 -15.33 26.79
CA ASP A 70 8.11 -15.60 25.35
C ASP A 70 6.78 -15.07 24.79
N LEU A 71 6.00 -14.34 25.58
CA LEU A 71 4.69 -13.82 25.22
C LEU A 71 4.76 -12.33 24.95
N GLY A 72 4.14 -11.90 23.85
CA GLY A 72 3.88 -10.50 23.53
C GLY A 72 4.89 -9.87 22.59
N ALA A 73 4.37 -9.29 21.51
CA ALA A 73 5.11 -8.50 20.53
C ALA A 73 4.80 -7.01 20.69
N ARG A 74 5.79 -6.14 20.53
CA ARG A 74 5.62 -4.69 20.64
C ARG A 74 4.89 -4.13 19.42
N ILE A 75 3.91 -3.28 19.62
CA ILE A 75 3.31 -2.44 18.60
C ILE A 75 4.23 -1.22 18.45
N ASP A 76 4.99 -1.17 17.35
CA ASP A 76 5.97 -0.11 17.14
C ASP A 76 5.48 1.01 16.22
N THR A 77 4.44 0.75 15.42
CA THR A 77 3.85 1.76 14.54
C THR A 77 2.36 1.52 14.37
N LEU A 78 1.58 2.58 14.47
CA LEU A 78 0.15 2.61 14.17
C LEU A 78 -0.04 3.16 12.75
N ILE A 79 -0.44 2.30 11.81
CA ILE A 79 -0.52 2.61 10.38
C ILE A 79 -1.89 3.23 10.03
N SER A 80 -2.97 2.74 10.66
CA SER A 80 -4.33 3.21 10.39
C SER A 80 -4.84 4.13 11.51
N ASP A 81 -5.67 5.11 11.15
CA ASP A 81 -6.31 5.99 12.12
C ASP A 81 -7.26 5.22 13.04
N SER A 82 -7.93 4.18 12.52
CA SER A 82 -8.76 3.30 13.34
C SER A 82 -7.98 2.55 14.42
N ALA A 83 -6.72 2.18 14.18
CA ALA A 83 -5.88 1.57 15.21
C ALA A 83 -5.49 2.59 16.30
N LYS A 84 -5.26 3.85 15.94
CA LYS A 84 -4.88 4.94 16.86
C LYS A 84 -5.98 5.27 17.90
N GLU A 85 -7.24 4.93 17.60
CA GLU A 85 -8.35 5.12 18.54
C GLU A 85 -8.28 4.14 19.73
N PHE A 86 -7.69 2.96 19.55
CA PHE A 86 -7.69 1.87 20.54
C PHE A 86 -6.30 1.59 21.11
N LEU A 87 -5.26 1.73 20.28
CA LEU A 87 -3.89 1.31 20.54
C LEU A 87 -2.94 2.52 20.64
N ARG A 88 -1.79 2.28 21.26
CA ARG A 88 -0.68 3.23 21.37
C ARG A 88 0.60 2.54 20.89
N GLU A 89 1.56 3.33 20.44
CA GLU A 89 2.92 2.84 20.29
C GLU A 89 3.46 2.37 21.63
N ASP A 90 4.28 1.35 21.63
CA ASP A 90 4.79 0.63 22.78
C ASP A 90 3.79 -0.22 23.58
N ASP A 91 2.51 -0.31 23.19
CA ASP A 91 1.66 -1.41 23.64
C ASP A 91 2.28 -2.75 23.26
N VAL A 92 2.07 -3.77 24.08
CA VAL A 92 2.50 -5.14 23.77
C VAL A 92 1.27 -5.99 23.46
N LEU A 93 1.18 -6.49 22.23
CA LEU A 93 0.12 -7.39 21.82
C LEU A 93 0.39 -8.78 22.38
N LEU A 94 -0.42 -9.22 23.34
CA LEU A 94 -0.30 -10.53 24.01
C LEU A 94 -1.09 -11.63 23.30
N GLU A 95 -2.28 -11.29 22.81
CA GLU A 95 -3.20 -12.21 22.15
C GLU A 95 -3.99 -11.49 21.05
N ALA A 96 -4.26 -12.15 19.95
CA ALA A 96 -5.13 -11.67 18.88
C ALA A 96 -6.01 -12.81 18.37
N ASN A 97 -7.32 -12.61 18.31
CA ASN A 97 -8.31 -13.60 17.85
C ASN A 97 -8.18 -14.97 18.54
N GLY A 98 -7.86 -14.98 19.83
CA GLY A 98 -7.66 -16.20 20.63
C GLY A 98 -6.28 -16.85 20.44
N TYR A 99 -5.38 -16.28 19.65
CA TYR A 99 -4.02 -16.79 19.47
C TYR A 99 -3.03 -15.99 20.32
N PRO A 100 -2.31 -16.63 21.26
CA PRO A 100 -1.18 -15.98 21.94
C PRO A 100 -0.12 -15.53 20.93
N VAL A 101 0.34 -14.31 21.08
CA VAL A 101 1.38 -13.72 20.21
C VAL A 101 2.73 -13.86 20.90
N SER A 102 3.67 -14.54 20.25
CA SER A 102 5.03 -14.76 20.77
C SER A 102 5.88 -13.49 20.68
N ALA A 103 6.94 -13.44 21.48
CA ALA A 103 7.87 -12.31 21.53
C ALA A 103 8.60 -12.03 20.19
N ASP A 104 8.63 -13.00 19.28
CA ASP A 104 9.18 -12.90 17.93
C ASP A 104 8.15 -12.46 16.87
N THR A 105 6.95 -12.02 17.29
CA THR A 105 5.81 -11.61 16.45
C THR A 105 5.01 -12.75 15.81
N THR A 106 5.27 -14.00 16.16
CA THR A 106 4.57 -15.15 15.58
C THR A 106 3.39 -15.62 16.46
N ILE A 107 2.49 -16.39 15.84
CA ILE A 107 1.44 -17.18 16.49
C ILE A 107 1.55 -18.63 16.07
N LEU A 108 1.02 -19.54 16.86
CA LEU A 108 0.86 -20.94 16.46
C LEU A 108 -0.51 -21.11 15.79
N TYR A 109 -0.51 -21.27 14.46
CA TYR A 109 -1.71 -21.47 13.66
C TYR A 109 -1.68 -22.83 12.98
N GLU A 110 -2.67 -23.70 13.27
CA GLU A 110 -2.74 -25.07 12.74
C GLU A 110 -1.43 -25.87 12.87
N GLY A 111 -0.73 -25.73 14.00
CA GLY A 111 0.55 -26.41 14.27
C GLY A 111 1.77 -25.77 13.62
N ASN A 112 1.61 -24.66 12.91
CA ASN A 112 2.71 -23.94 12.26
C ASN A 112 2.92 -22.57 12.92
N GLN A 113 4.20 -22.17 13.05
CA GLN A 113 4.52 -20.80 13.40
C GLN A 113 4.35 -19.90 12.19
N VAL A 114 3.47 -18.91 12.30
CA VAL A 114 3.18 -17.93 11.25
C VAL A 114 3.21 -16.52 11.82
N HIS A 115 3.33 -15.52 10.96
CA HIS A 115 3.30 -14.12 11.39
C HIS A 115 1.98 -13.76 12.09
N GLY A 116 2.04 -13.03 13.22
CA GLY A 116 0.88 -12.67 14.05
C GLY A 116 -0.23 -11.91 13.33
N GLY A 117 0.08 -11.24 12.22
CA GLY A 117 -0.91 -10.61 11.34
C GLY A 117 -1.98 -11.57 10.80
N ILE A 118 -1.69 -12.87 10.72
CA ILE A 118 -2.64 -13.90 10.28
C ILE A 118 -3.87 -13.95 11.20
N ALA A 119 -3.72 -13.68 12.50
CA ALA A 119 -4.84 -13.66 13.44
C ALA A 119 -5.93 -12.66 13.02
N PHE A 120 -5.54 -11.51 12.47
CA PHE A 120 -6.46 -10.47 12.00
C PHE A 120 -7.07 -10.82 10.64
N SER A 121 -6.30 -11.40 9.74
CA SER A 121 -6.75 -11.73 8.38
C SER A 121 -7.75 -12.88 8.32
N GLN A 122 -7.97 -13.60 9.41
CA GLN A 122 -9.04 -14.61 9.52
C GLN A 122 -10.43 -13.99 9.67
N ALA A 123 -10.50 -12.77 10.14
CA ALA A 123 -11.74 -12.02 10.27
C ALA A 123 -12.25 -11.53 8.90
N GLN A 124 -13.48 -11.10 8.82
CA GLN A 124 -14.04 -10.47 7.62
C GLN A 124 -13.84 -8.95 7.65
N HIS A 125 -13.91 -8.31 6.50
CA HIS A 125 -13.88 -6.87 6.40
C HIS A 125 -14.95 -6.21 7.31
N ASN A 126 -14.62 -5.08 7.94
CA ASN A 126 -15.49 -4.37 8.89
C ASN A 126 -15.89 -5.16 10.15
N SER A 127 -15.23 -6.27 10.46
CA SER A 127 -15.46 -6.95 11.73
C SER A 127 -14.54 -6.43 12.84
N LYS A 128 -14.76 -6.93 14.04
CA LYS A 128 -13.90 -6.68 15.20
C LYS A 128 -13.18 -7.96 15.60
N VAL A 129 -11.94 -7.80 16.03
CA VAL A 129 -11.09 -8.89 16.51
C VAL A 129 -10.78 -8.65 17.98
N PRO A 130 -11.08 -9.60 18.88
CA PRO A 130 -10.68 -9.51 20.27
C PRO A 130 -9.14 -9.56 20.37
N VAL A 131 -8.58 -8.65 21.15
CA VAL A 131 -7.14 -8.59 21.42
C VAL A 131 -6.88 -8.39 22.90
N LYS A 132 -5.80 -8.96 23.41
CA LYS A 132 -5.24 -8.64 24.72
C LYS A 132 -3.93 -7.90 24.52
N ILE A 133 -3.79 -6.80 25.22
CA ILE A 133 -2.58 -6.00 25.20
C ILE A 133 -2.06 -5.77 26.60
N TRP A 134 -0.76 -5.50 26.70
CA TRP A 134 -0.12 -5.00 27.89
C TRP A 134 0.18 -3.53 27.74
N ARG A 135 -0.31 -2.71 28.65
CA ARG A 135 -0.15 -1.25 28.67
C ARG A 135 0.07 -0.77 30.10
N ASP A 136 1.07 0.06 30.34
CA ASP A 136 1.33 0.73 31.62
C ASP A 136 1.45 -0.24 32.83
N GLY A 137 1.90 -1.49 32.61
CA GLY A 137 2.06 -2.51 33.65
C GLY A 137 0.78 -3.29 33.94
N GLY A 138 -0.23 -3.25 33.06
CA GLY A 138 -1.50 -3.97 33.17
C GLY A 138 -1.96 -4.57 31.84
N GLU A 139 -2.77 -5.62 31.95
CA GLU A 139 -3.43 -6.27 30.82
C GLU A 139 -4.77 -5.57 30.51
N LEU A 140 -5.07 -5.37 29.24
CA LEU A 140 -6.31 -4.79 28.73
C LEU A 140 -6.88 -5.68 27.63
N GLU A 141 -8.19 -5.89 27.65
CA GLU A 141 -8.93 -6.56 26.57
C GLU A 141 -9.66 -5.51 25.73
N LEU A 142 -9.52 -5.60 24.42
CA LEU A 142 -10.09 -4.67 23.45
C LEU A 142 -10.70 -5.42 22.26
N GLU A 143 -11.68 -4.80 21.62
CA GLU A 143 -12.26 -5.21 20.34
C GLU A 143 -11.71 -4.29 19.24
N LEU A 144 -10.71 -4.77 18.50
CA LEU A 144 -10.03 -3.98 17.49
C LEU A 144 -10.73 -4.11 16.13
N PRO A 145 -11.21 -3.02 15.51
CA PRO A 145 -11.79 -3.06 14.18
C PRO A 145 -10.72 -3.38 13.13
N VAL A 146 -11.08 -4.24 12.18
CA VAL A 146 -10.18 -4.66 11.10
C VAL A 146 -10.78 -4.34 9.74
N PHE A 147 -9.94 -3.88 8.81
CA PHE A 147 -10.36 -3.41 7.51
C PHE A 147 -9.44 -3.92 6.40
N VAL A 148 -10.02 -4.18 5.24
CA VAL A 148 -9.25 -4.27 4.01
C VAL A 148 -8.95 -2.87 3.51
N ASN A 149 -7.70 -2.61 3.20
CA ASN A 149 -7.31 -1.35 2.58
C ASN A 149 -7.46 -1.45 1.05
N TYR A 150 -8.63 -1.08 0.53
CA TYR A 150 -8.92 -1.07 -0.90
C TYR A 150 -7.98 -0.21 -1.77
N LYS A 151 -7.20 0.66 -1.13
CA LYS A 151 -6.20 1.48 -1.79
C LYS A 151 -4.82 0.86 -1.71
N ASP A 152 -4.71 -0.46 -1.46
CA ASP A 152 -3.41 -1.11 -1.44
C ASP A 152 -2.86 -1.20 -2.85
N ARG A 153 -1.88 -0.36 -3.11
CA ARG A 153 -1.16 -0.23 -4.38
C ARG A 153 -0.30 -1.44 -4.73
N LEU A 154 -0.16 -2.37 -3.82
CA LEU A 154 0.57 -3.63 -4.01
C LEU A 154 -0.28 -4.67 -4.74
N GLU A 155 -1.60 -4.56 -4.64
CA GLU A 155 -2.55 -5.40 -5.36
C GLU A 155 -2.73 -4.80 -6.75
N GLY A 156 -2.13 -5.43 -7.75
CA GLY A 156 -2.33 -5.08 -9.15
C GLY A 156 -3.75 -5.42 -9.60
N ASN A 157 -4.29 -4.61 -10.51
CA ASN A 157 -5.54 -4.89 -11.18
C ASN A 157 -5.41 -4.71 -12.68
N GLN A 158 -4.88 -5.72 -13.35
CA GLN A 158 -4.62 -5.73 -14.79
C GLN A 158 -5.89 -5.64 -15.65
N TYR A 159 -7.07 -5.84 -15.07
CA TYR A 159 -8.35 -5.84 -15.77
C TYR A 159 -9.07 -4.49 -15.75
N VAL A 160 -8.55 -3.53 -15.00
CA VAL A 160 -9.09 -2.17 -14.96
C VAL A 160 -8.18 -1.26 -15.79
N PRO A 161 -8.76 -0.46 -16.71
CA PRO A 161 -7.98 0.52 -17.44
C PRO A 161 -7.19 1.44 -16.50
N PRO A 162 -5.92 1.76 -16.81
CA PRO A 162 -5.08 2.56 -15.92
C PRO A 162 -5.61 3.98 -15.80
N LYS A 163 -5.64 4.50 -14.59
CA LYS A 163 -5.91 5.92 -14.35
C LYS A 163 -4.80 6.78 -14.93
N TYR A 164 -5.18 7.88 -15.56
CA TYR A 164 -4.21 8.87 -16.02
C TYR A 164 -4.80 10.29 -16.07
N PHE A 165 -3.91 11.27 -16.08
CA PHE A 165 -4.19 12.66 -16.41
C PHE A 165 -3.10 13.16 -17.36
N ALA A 166 -3.52 13.79 -18.46
CA ALA A 166 -2.65 14.35 -19.48
C ALA A 166 -2.80 15.88 -19.53
N TYR A 167 -1.71 16.61 -19.32
CA TYR A 167 -1.72 18.06 -19.39
C TYR A 167 -0.41 18.58 -19.99
N ALA A 168 -0.51 19.38 -21.03
CA ALA A 168 0.62 19.97 -21.76
C ALA A 168 1.68 18.93 -22.21
N GLY A 169 1.24 17.68 -22.48
CA GLY A 169 2.11 16.56 -22.82
C GLY A 169 2.63 15.77 -21.63
N LEU A 170 2.48 16.25 -20.42
CA LEU A 170 2.82 15.50 -19.21
C LEU A 170 1.76 14.45 -18.96
N ILE A 171 2.16 13.19 -18.79
CA ILE A 171 1.27 12.08 -18.48
C ILE A 171 1.50 11.66 -17.03
N PHE A 172 0.48 11.84 -16.20
CA PHE A 172 0.49 11.47 -14.80
C PHE A 172 -0.31 10.19 -14.59
N THR A 173 0.14 9.33 -13.69
CA THR A 173 -0.51 8.07 -13.31
C THR A 173 -0.23 7.75 -11.84
N PRO A 174 -1.11 7.02 -11.14
CA PRO A 174 -0.79 6.53 -9.80
C PRO A 174 0.42 5.59 -9.81
N LEU A 175 1.26 5.69 -8.80
CA LEU A 175 2.30 4.72 -8.53
C LEU A 175 1.66 3.42 -8.05
N SER A 176 1.79 2.36 -8.83
CA SER A 176 1.29 1.03 -8.53
C SER A 176 2.29 -0.05 -8.91
N ARG A 177 2.10 -1.25 -8.39
CA ARG A 177 2.88 -2.42 -8.81
C ARG A 177 2.73 -2.69 -10.31
N ASP A 178 1.52 -2.55 -10.86
CA ASP A 178 1.26 -2.75 -12.28
C ASP A 178 2.03 -1.75 -13.13
N TYR A 179 2.05 -0.48 -12.72
CA TYR A 179 2.86 0.52 -13.40
C TYR A 179 4.34 0.15 -13.39
N LEU A 180 4.89 -0.21 -12.23
CA LEU A 180 6.30 -0.61 -12.14
C LEU A 180 6.60 -1.87 -12.94
N SER A 181 5.67 -2.84 -12.99
CA SER A 181 5.80 -4.07 -13.78
C SER A 181 5.93 -3.79 -15.28
N SER A 182 5.42 -2.66 -15.76
CA SER A 182 5.58 -2.22 -17.16
C SER A 182 7.04 -1.94 -17.55
N PHE A 183 7.95 -1.79 -16.58
CA PHE A 183 9.39 -1.63 -16.82
C PHE A 183 10.10 -2.95 -17.22
N GLY A 184 9.38 -4.06 -17.29
CA GLY A 184 9.88 -5.38 -17.69
C GLY A 184 10.18 -6.30 -16.51
N GLN A 185 10.78 -7.46 -16.81
CA GLN A 185 11.02 -8.51 -15.78
C GLN A 185 11.88 -8.03 -14.60
N ASN A 186 12.83 -7.14 -14.86
CA ASN A 186 13.73 -6.58 -13.84
C ASN A 186 13.24 -5.22 -13.29
N TRP A 187 11.94 -4.97 -13.30
CA TRP A 187 11.35 -3.68 -12.94
C TRP A 187 11.82 -3.15 -11.57
N SER A 188 12.05 -4.01 -10.58
CA SER A 188 12.50 -3.60 -9.25
C SER A 188 13.91 -2.99 -9.26
N ALA A 189 14.78 -3.44 -10.15
CA ALA A 189 16.10 -2.84 -10.34
C ALA A 189 16.05 -1.53 -11.15
N VAL A 190 15.06 -1.39 -12.03
CA VAL A 190 14.90 -0.23 -12.92
C VAL A 190 14.15 0.93 -12.27
N ALA A 191 13.20 0.61 -11.37
CA ALA A 191 12.31 1.60 -10.75
C ALA A 191 13.03 2.64 -9.88
N GLY A 192 14.23 2.31 -9.37
CA GLY A 192 14.94 3.17 -8.43
C GLY A 192 14.38 3.08 -6.99
N ILE A 193 15.26 3.33 -6.02
CA ILE A 193 14.97 3.11 -4.60
C ILE A 193 13.84 4.00 -4.07
N GLY A 194 13.71 5.24 -4.56
CA GLY A 194 12.69 6.17 -4.10
C GLY A 194 11.27 5.71 -4.40
N LEU A 195 11.03 5.18 -5.60
CA LEU A 195 9.72 4.66 -5.99
C LEU A 195 9.37 3.37 -5.24
N LEU A 196 10.37 2.48 -5.06
CA LEU A 196 10.20 1.26 -4.29
C LEU A 196 9.91 1.57 -2.82
N TYR A 197 10.62 2.54 -2.25
CA TYR A 197 10.38 2.97 -0.87
C TYR A 197 8.97 3.55 -0.70
N GLU A 198 8.54 4.45 -1.58
CA GLU A 198 7.18 5.02 -1.57
C GLU A 198 6.11 3.94 -1.68
N LEU A 199 6.30 2.95 -2.58
CA LEU A 199 5.30 1.91 -2.82
C LEU A 199 5.22 0.89 -1.68
N PHE A 200 6.38 0.37 -1.23
CA PHE A 200 6.42 -0.80 -0.34
C PHE A 200 6.64 -0.48 1.13
N TYR A 201 7.34 0.60 1.43
CA TYR A 201 7.86 0.82 2.77
C TYR A 201 7.28 2.05 3.47
N ARG A 202 7.09 3.17 2.78
CA ARG A 202 6.72 4.46 3.40
C ARG A 202 5.46 4.35 4.27
N LYS A 203 4.43 3.66 3.81
CA LYS A 203 3.19 3.45 4.56
C LYS A 203 3.43 2.83 5.94
N ASN A 204 4.41 1.93 6.04
CA ASN A 204 4.71 1.19 7.26
C ASN A 204 5.81 1.82 8.11
N THR A 205 6.66 2.68 7.53
CA THR A 205 7.81 3.28 8.21
C THR A 205 7.58 4.74 8.56
N GLU A 206 6.81 5.46 7.74
CA GLU A 206 6.51 6.89 7.88
C GLU A 206 5.04 7.16 7.53
N PRO A 207 4.06 6.58 8.28
CA PRO A 207 2.64 6.64 7.92
C PRO A 207 2.11 8.08 7.77
N GLU A 208 2.59 9.02 8.61
CA GLU A 208 2.19 10.43 8.53
C GLU A 208 2.62 11.11 7.20
N ARG A 209 3.66 10.59 6.55
CA ARG A 209 4.19 11.10 5.28
C ARG A 209 3.69 10.31 4.09
N SER A 210 3.00 9.20 4.34
CA SER A 210 2.44 8.36 3.28
C SER A 210 1.35 9.10 2.52
N ARG A 211 1.32 8.92 1.21
CA ARG A 211 0.26 9.42 0.35
C ARG A 211 -0.81 8.36 0.16
N THR A 212 -2.07 8.76 0.02
CA THR A 212 -3.16 7.81 -0.24
C THR A 212 -3.06 7.18 -1.62
N GLU A 213 -2.67 7.96 -2.63
CA GLU A 213 -2.49 7.54 -4.02
C GLU A 213 -1.32 8.32 -4.62
N PRO A 214 -0.04 7.95 -4.35
CA PRO A 214 1.11 8.68 -4.88
C PRO A 214 1.04 8.77 -6.40
N VAL A 215 1.29 9.95 -6.94
CA VAL A 215 1.17 10.26 -8.36
C VAL A 215 2.57 10.39 -8.96
N MET A 216 2.74 9.83 -10.13
CA MET A 216 3.98 9.90 -10.90
C MET A 216 3.78 10.70 -12.18
N LEU A 217 4.81 11.44 -12.59
CA LEU A 217 5.01 11.78 -13.97
C LEU A 217 5.55 10.52 -14.69
N SER A 218 4.70 9.89 -15.51
CA SER A 218 5.06 8.68 -16.25
C SER A 218 5.97 8.95 -17.43
N THR A 219 5.59 9.92 -18.24
CA THR A 219 6.34 10.34 -19.44
C THR A 219 5.94 11.75 -19.85
N VAL A 220 6.72 12.35 -20.76
CA VAL A 220 6.40 13.63 -21.39
C VAL A 220 6.32 13.43 -22.90
N LEU A 221 5.15 13.66 -23.48
CA LEU A 221 4.90 13.68 -24.91
C LEU A 221 5.51 14.97 -25.49
N ALA A 222 6.38 14.82 -26.48
CA ALA A 222 7.17 15.95 -27.00
C ALA A 222 6.29 17.03 -27.67
N HIS A 223 6.47 18.27 -27.23
CA HIS A 223 5.86 19.45 -27.85
C HIS A 223 6.73 20.69 -27.52
N PRO A 224 6.72 21.75 -28.34
CA PRO A 224 7.49 22.95 -28.03
C PRO A 224 7.25 23.55 -26.63
N VAL A 225 6.03 23.43 -26.07
CA VAL A 225 5.69 23.95 -24.74
C VAL A 225 6.46 23.26 -23.60
N ASN A 226 6.90 22.02 -23.82
CA ASN A 226 7.61 21.23 -22.81
C ASN A 226 9.04 20.84 -23.29
N ALA A 227 9.53 21.44 -24.37
CA ALA A 227 10.80 21.04 -25.01
C ALA A 227 12.01 21.21 -24.08
N ASN A 228 11.99 22.19 -23.22
CA ASN A 228 13.12 22.56 -22.34
C ASN A 228 13.04 21.90 -20.96
N MET A 229 12.05 21.03 -20.70
CA MET A 229 11.99 20.26 -19.45
C MET A 229 13.16 19.26 -19.38
N GLU A 230 13.80 19.18 -18.24
CA GLU A 230 14.87 18.21 -17.95
C GLU A 230 14.30 16.89 -17.43
N ILE A 231 13.24 16.97 -16.62
CA ILE A 231 12.59 15.80 -16.03
C ILE A 231 11.54 15.25 -17.01
N ARG A 232 11.79 14.04 -17.52
CA ARG A 232 10.99 13.45 -18.61
C ARG A 232 10.08 12.30 -18.20
N GLY A 233 10.07 11.93 -16.93
CA GLY A 233 9.18 10.89 -16.40
C GLY A 233 9.85 9.91 -15.45
N ARG A 234 9.06 8.95 -14.98
CA ARG A 234 9.40 7.94 -13.96
C ARG A 234 9.79 8.55 -12.61
N VAL A 235 9.19 9.66 -12.27
CA VAL A 235 9.44 10.37 -11.01
C VAL A 235 8.15 10.64 -10.26
N LEU A 236 8.23 10.62 -8.94
CA LEU A 236 7.11 10.94 -8.07
C LEU A 236 6.85 12.45 -8.08
N VAL A 237 5.59 12.86 -8.21
CA VAL A 237 5.17 14.25 -8.03
C VAL A 237 5.02 14.52 -6.55
N ASP A 238 5.73 15.53 -6.06
CA ASP A 238 5.67 15.92 -4.65
C ASP A 238 4.64 17.02 -4.42
N SER A 239 4.75 18.09 -5.16
CA SER A 239 3.80 19.19 -5.11
C SER A 239 3.53 19.79 -6.50
N VAL A 240 2.38 20.45 -6.64
CA VAL A 240 2.04 21.29 -7.80
C VAL A 240 1.53 22.61 -7.30
N ASN A 241 2.14 23.72 -7.75
CA ASN A 241 1.80 25.07 -7.35
C ASN A 241 1.81 25.27 -5.81
N GLY A 242 2.78 24.63 -5.13
CA GLY A 242 2.93 24.66 -3.68
C GLY A 242 1.93 23.79 -2.90
N LYS A 243 1.06 23.03 -3.59
CA LYS A 243 0.12 22.10 -2.96
C LYS A 243 0.70 20.70 -3.02
N ARG A 244 0.84 20.04 -1.87
CA ARG A 244 1.26 18.64 -1.79
C ARG A 244 0.25 17.76 -2.53
N ILE A 245 0.73 16.77 -3.26
CA ILE A 245 -0.08 15.85 -4.04
C ILE A 245 -0.19 14.52 -3.29
N ASP A 246 -1.36 14.23 -2.77
CA ASP A 246 -1.68 12.97 -2.10
C ASP A 246 -2.44 11.98 -3.01
N SER A 247 -3.09 12.50 -4.07
CA SER A 247 -3.90 11.70 -5.00
C SER A 247 -3.94 12.33 -6.40
N MET A 248 -4.45 11.57 -7.39
CA MET A 248 -4.75 12.09 -8.74
C MET A 248 -5.73 13.25 -8.70
N ASN A 249 -6.71 13.21 -7.81
CA ASN A 249 -7.68 14.30 -7.65
C ASN A 249 -7.02 15.60 -7.17
N ASP A 250 -6.03 15.49 -6.25
CA ASP A 250 -5.30 16.66 -5.77
C ASP A 250 -4.43 17.26 -6.87
N LEU A 251 -3.79 16.39 -7.67
CA LEU A 251 -3.02 16.83 -8.84
C LEU A 251 -3.88 17.64 -9.80
N ILE A 252 -5.01 17.09 -10.23
CA ILE A 252 -5.93 17.76 -11.17
C ILE A 252 -6.41 19.09 -10.62
N LYS A 253 -6.88 19.11 -9.37
CA LYS A 253 -7.30 20.35 -8.71
C LYS A 253 -6.17 21.37 -8.61
N ALA A 254 -4.93 20.94 -8.37
CA ALA A 254 -3.79 21.84 -8.28
C ALA A 254 -3.47 22.52 -9.62
N PHE A 255 -3.68 21.84 -10.75
CA PHE A 255 -3.57 22.44 -12.08
C PHE A 255 -4.78 23.35 -12.39
N GLU A 256 -6.01 22.84 -12.23
CA GLU A 256 -7.24 23.53 -12.65
C GLU A 256 -7.57 24.77 -11.82
N SER A 257 -7.28 24.72 -10.51
CA SER A 257 -7.58 25.86 -9.61
C SER A 257 -6.49 26.93 -9.54
N HIS A 258 -5.42 26.77 -10.29
CA HIS A 258 -4.31 27.72 -10.24
C HIS A 258 -4.57 28.92 -11.16
N GLU A 259 -4.47 30.13 -10.60
CA GLU A 259 -4.69 31.38 -11.33
C GLU A 259 -3.39 32.10 -11.73
N GLY A 260 -2.22 31.59 -11.24
CA GLY A 260 -0.92 32.15 -11.59
C GLY A 260 -0.55 31.94 -13.06
N SER A 261 0.43 32.70 -13.55
CA SER A 261 0.90 32.64 -14.94
C SER A 261 1.71 31.39 -15.27
N HIS A 262 2.20 30.66 -14.27
CA HIS A 262 3.05 29.49 -14.44
C HIS A 262 2.62 28.37 -13.52
N HIS A 263 2.74 27.13 -14.00
CA HIS A 263 2.67 25.94 -13.14
C HIS A 263 4.07 25.55 -12.70
N LEU A 264 4.24 25.41 -11.39
CA LEU A 264 5.45 24.86 -10.77
C LEU A 264 5.16 23.44 -10.30
N ILE A 265 5.92 22.46 -10.78
CA ILE A 265 5.78 21.05 -10.47
C ILE A 265 7.06 20.59 -9.80
N GLU A 266 6.97 20.15 -8.54
CA GLU A 266 8.10 19.65 -7.78
C GLU A 266 8.09 18.12 -7.74
N PHE A 267 9.26 17.51 -7.90
CA PHE A 267 9.40 16.07 -8.02
C PHE A 267 10.26 15.48 -6.91
N GLY A 268 9.74 14.44 -6.28
CA GLY A 268 10.39 13.68 -5.25
C GLY A 268 10.96 14.53 -4.12
N GLU A 269 11.54 13.89 -3.13
CA GLU A 269 12.26 14.64 -2.12
C GLU A 269 13.57 15.19 -2.73
N ARG A 270 13.54 16.41 -3.27
CA ARG A 270 14.70 17.15 -3.81
C ARG A 270 15.22 16.67 -5.18
N LEU A 271 14.42 16.02 -6.02
CA LEU A 271 14.82 15.66 -7.39
C LEU A 271 14.81 16.85 -8.35
N GLY A 272 14.21 17.97 -7.97
CA GLY A 272 14.10 19.17 -8.77
C GLY A 272 12.66 19.58 -9.05
N PHE A 273 12.51 20.58 -9.91
CA PHE A 273 11.21 21.09 -10.32
C PHE A 273 11.20 21.42 -11.80
N GLU A 274 9.99 21.50 -12.36
CA GLU A 274 9.74 22.01 -13.70
C GLU A 274 8.75 23.16 -13.66
N CYS A 275 8.92 24.09 -14.58
CA CYS A 275 8.03 25.26 -14.70
C CYS A 275 7.44 25.33 -16.10
N LEU A 276 6.12 25.42 -16.19
CA LEU A 276 5.38 25.59 -17.44
C LEU A 276 4.66 26.92 -17.46
N ASP A 277 4.72 27.63 -18.56
CA ASP A 277 3.81 28.74 -18.82
C ASP A 277 2.38 28.21 -18.94
N ARG A 278 1.48 28.69 -18.10
CA ARG A 278 0.10 28.17 -18.00
C ARG A 278 -0.71 28.43 -19.27
N ASP A 279 -0.61 29.61 -19.83
CA ASP A 279 -1.43 30.00 -20.98
C ASP A 279 -0.95 29.28 -22.26
N ALA A 280 0.37 29.14 -22.41
CA ALA A 280 0.96 28.32 -23.47
C ALA A 280 0.59 26.83 -23.30
N ALA A 281 0.64 26.29 -22.08
CA ALA A 281 0.27 24.92 -21.77
C ALA A 281 -1.20 24.64 -22.09
N ASN A 282 -2.12 25.51 -21.64
CA ASN A 282 -3.55 25.40 -21.93
C ASN A 282 -3.83 25.47 -23.44
N SER A 283 -3.18 26.37 -24.15
CA SER A 283 -3.35 26.53 -25.60
C SER A 283 -2.86 25.32 -26.40
N ALA A 284 -1.76 24.69 -25.93
CA ALA A 284 -1.16 23.54 -26.59
C ALA A 284 -1.86 22.20 -26.28
N ASN A 285 -2.59 22.13 -25.15
CA ASN A 285 -3.07 20.84 -24.62
C ASN A 285 -3.92 20.07 -25.65
N ASN A 286 -4.92 20.69 -26.26
CA ASN A 286 -5.78 20.02 -27.23
C ASN A 286 -5.01 19.53 -28.47
N GLN A 287 -4.07 20.32 -28.96
CA GLN A 287 -3.22 19.91 -30.08
C GLN A 287 -2.36 18.70 -29.76
N ILE A 288 -1.79 18.66 -28.55
CA ILE A 288 -0.99 17.53 -28.07
C ILE A 288 -1.86 16.27 -28.00
N LEU A 289 -3.04 16.34 -27.36
CA LEU A 289 -3.94 15.20 -27.26
C LEU A 289 -4.31 14.64 -28.62
N GLN A 290 -4.63 15.51 -29.60
CA GLN A 290 -4.94 15.11 -30.98
C GLN A 290 -3.72 14.48 -31.68
N THR A 291 -2.54 15.06 -31.52
CA THR A 291 -1.31 14.59 -32.18
C THR A 291 -0.96 13.17 -31.71
N TYR A 292 -1.18 12.87 -30.43
CA TYR A 292 -0.88 11.57 -29.85
C TYR A 292 -2.07 10.62 -29.78
N GLY A 293 -3.24 10.98 -30.35
CA GLY A 293 -4.41 10.13 -30.43
C GLY A 293 -5.09 9.90 -29.06
N ILE A 294 -4.90 10.79 -28.11
CA ILE A 294 -5.52 10.73 -26.78
C ILE A 294 -6.91 11.37 -26.87
N GLN A 295 -7.96 10.57 -26.64
CA GLN A 295 -9.34 11.04 -26.79
C GLN A 295 -9.81 11.91 -25.63
N LEU A 296 -9.39 11.57 -24.40
CA LEU A 296 -9.74 12.28 -23.18
C LEU A 296 -8.45 12.66 -22.45
N ASP A 297 -8.44 13.83 -21.84
CA ASP A 297 -7.30 14.30 -21.04
C ASP A 297 -7.12 13.51 -19.73
N ARG A 298 -8.14 12.73 -19.35
CA ARG A 298 -8.12 11.95 -18.10
C ARG A 298 -8.98 10.71 -18.14
N GLN A 299 -8.59 9.74 -17.30
CA GLN A 299 -9.35 8.57 -16.91
C GLN A 299 -9.07 8.30 -15.42
N LEU A 300 -10.12 8.28 -14.57
CA LEU A 300 -10.00 8.20 -13.10
C LEU A 300 -10.73 6.99 -12.54
#